data_585aa1997d920c19e33481d55f2b4c46
#
_entry.id   585aa1997d920c19e33481d55f2b4c46
#
_cell.length_a   1.000
_cell.length_b   1.000
_cell.length_c   1.000
_cell.angle_alpha   90.00
_cell.angle_beta   90.00
_cell.angle_gamma   90.00
#
_symmetry.space_group_name_H-M   'P 1'
#
loop_
_entity.id
_entity.type
_entity.pdbx_description
1 polymer ?
#
loop_
_entity_poly.entity_id
_entity_poly.type
_entity_poly.pdbx_seq_one_letter_code
_entity_poly.pdbx_strand_id
1 'polypeptide(L)'
;VKDLNLEIPKGEFLTMLGPSGSGKTTCLMMLAGFETATHGDIMLNGVSINNIPPHKRGIGMVFQNYALFPHMTVAENLSFPLEVRKLEKSVREEKVARALDMVEMGGFKGRRPAQLSGGQQQRIALARALVFEPELVLMDEPLGALDKQLREKMQFEITALAHRLGITVVYVTHDQTEALTMSDRV
;
A
#
# COMPACT_ATOMS: atom_id res chain seq x y z
N VAL A 1 -14.50 5.61 -14.85
CA VAL A 1 -15.05 4.33 -14.35
C VAL A 1 -16.56 4.39 -14.49
N LYS A 2 -17.19 3.33 -15.03
CA LYS A 2 -18.64 3.24 -15.22
C LYS A 2 -19.11 1.88 -14.70
N ASP A 3 -20.21 1.90 -13.92
CA ASP A 3 -20.96 0.71 -13.48
C ASP A 3 -20.08 -0.40 -12.87
N LEU A 4 -19.09 -0.02 -12.06
CA LEU A 4 -18.25 -0.98 -11.34
C LEU A 4 -18.98 -1.48 -10.10
N ASN A 5 -19.28 -2.78 -10.08
CA ASN A 5 -19.80 -3.49 -8.90
C ASN A 5 -18.78 -4.57 -8.52
N LEU A 6 -18.15 -4.42 -7.37
CA LEU A 6 -17.07 -5.26 -6.93
C LEU A 6 -17.15 -5.48 -5.41
N GLU A 7 -17.17 -6.72 -5.01
CA GLU A 7 -17.07 -7.13 -3.62
C GLU A 7 -15.71 -7.81 -3.39
N ILE A 8 -15.00 -7.40 -2.32
CA ILE A 8 -13.68 -7.90 -1.98
C ILE A 8 -13.76 -8.50 -0.57
N PRO A 9 -13.67 -9.81 -0.44
CA PRO A 9 -13.60 -10.48 0.86
C PRO A 9 -12.39 -10.05 1.68
N LYS A 10 -12.53 -10.08 3.00
CA LYS A 10 -11.42 -9.77 3.91
C LYS A 10 -10.28 -10.78 3.73
N GLY A 11 -9.05 -10.27 3.62
CA GLY A 11 -7.84 -11.07 3.42
C GLY A 11 -7.58 -11.47 1.97
N GLU A 12 -8.42 -11.05 1.01
CA GLU A 12 -8.22 -11.32 -0.41
C GLU A 12 -7.13 -10.41 -1.00
N PHE A 13 -6.29 -10.98 -1.86
CA PHE A 13 -5.40 -10.24 -2.73
C PHE A 13 -6.03 -10.10 -4.12
N LEU A 14 -6.66 -8.95 -4.37
CA LEU A 14 -7.32 -8.65 -5.65
C LEU A 14 -6.40 -7.82 -6.54
N THR A 15 -6.25 -8.21 -7.80
CA THR A 15 -5.55 -7.39 -8.80
C THR A 15 -6.51 -6.83 -9.84
N MET A 16 -6.40 -5.53 -10.06
CA MET A 16 -7.01 -4.86 -11.21
C MET A 16 -5.99 -4.79 -12.35
N LEU A 17 -6.19 -5.61 -13.36
CA LEU A 17 -5.35 -5.71 -14.55
C LEU A 17 -5.99 -4.95 -15.73
N GLY A 18 -5.17 -4.31 -16.55
CA GLY A 18 -5.62 -3.68 -17.80
C GLY A 18 -4.63 -2.64 -18.32
N PRO A 19 -4.84 -2.14 -19.56
CA PRO A 19 -3.97 -1.14 -20.15
C PRO A 19 -4.02 0.20 -19.43
N SER A 20 -3.01 1.03 -19.66
CA SER A 20 -3.00 2.41 -19.16
C SER A 20 -4.24 3.16 -19.64
N GLY A 21 -4.81 4.01 -18.78
CA GLY A 21 -6.03 4.78 -19.09
C GLY A 21 -7.35 4.02 -18.93
N SER A 22 -7.36 2.75 -18.51
CA SER A 22 -8.59 1.98 -18.27
C SER A 22 -9.35 2.34 -16.98
N GLY A 23 -8.83 3.26 -16.18
CA GLY A 23 -9.49 3.76 -14.96
C GLY A 23 -9.10 3.05 -13.66
N LYS A 24 -8.12 2.13 -13.67
CA LYS A 24 -7.66 1.39 -12.47
C LYS A 24 -7.16 2.32 -11.37
N THR A 25 -6.19 3.19 -11.69
CA THR A 25 -5.68 4.20 -10.75
C THR A 25 -6.79 5.12 -10.25
N THR A 26 -7.73 5.53 -11.12
CA THR A 26 -8.88 6.36 -10.70
C THR A 26 -9.75 5.61 -9.69
N CYS A 27 -10.02 4.32 -9.91
CA CYS A 27 -10.76 3.50 -8.97
C CYS A 27 -10.02 3.41 -7.62
N LEU A 28 -8.71 3.16 -7.67
CA LEU A 28 -7.86 3.11 -6.48
C LEU A 28 -7.86 4.45 -5.72
N MET A 29 -7.80 5.59 -6.43
CA MET A 29 -7.86 6.94 -5.84
C MET A 29 -9.22 7.24 -5.20
N MET A 30 -10.33 6.73 -5.76
CA MET A 30 -11.64 6.81 -5.13
C MET A 30 -11.71 5.98 -3.84
N LEU A 31 -11.16 4.76 -3.83
CA LEU A 31 -11.04 3.94 -2.61
C LEU A 31 -10.20 4.65 -1.54
N ALA A 32 -9.07 5.23 -1.92
CA ALA A 32 -8.19 5.98 -1.03
C ALA A 32 -8.81 7.31 -0.52
N GLY A 33 -9.78 7.87 -1.25
CA GLY A 33 -10.46 9.13 -0.91
C GLY A 33 -9.79 10.38 -1.47
N PHE A 34 -8.90 10.23 -2.44
CA PHE A 34 -8.31 11.35 -3.19
C PHE A 34 -9.21 11.83 -4.34
N GLU A 35 -10.10 10.96 -4.81
CA GLU A 35 -11.11 11.25 -5.82
C GLU A 35 -12.50 10.91 -5.28
N THR A 36 -13.51 11.64 -5.76
CA THR A 36 -14.91 11.42 -5.37
C THR A 36 -15.66 10.65 -6.45
N ALA A 37 -16.36 9.59 -6.07
CA ALA A 37 -17.28 8.91 -7.00
C ALA A 37 -18.46 9.81 -7.34
N THR A 38 -18.81 9.91 -8.64
CA THR A 38 -19.94 10.72 -9.09
C THR A 38 -21.26 10.09 -8.64
N HIS A 39 -21.35 8.76 -8.64
CA HIS A 39 -22.51 7.97 -8.21
C HIS A 39 -22.04 6.67 -7.57
N GLY A 40 -22.91 6.06 -6.78
CA GLY A 40 -22.66 4.80 -6.10
C GLY A 40 -22.01 4.97 -4.74
N ASP A 41 -21.83 3.85 -4.05
CA ASP A 41 -21.30 3.79 -2.69
C ASP A 41 -20.04 2.95 -2.64
N ILE A 42 -19.06 3.44 -1.89
CA ILE A 42 -17.86 2.70 -1.49
C ILE A 42 -18.05 2.31 -0.03
N MET A 43 -18.14 0.99 0.20
CA MET A 43 -18.36 0.44 1.53
C MET A 43 -17.09 -0.21 2.06
N LEU A 44 -16.74 0.03 3.32
CA LEU A 44 -15.69 -0.66 4.04
C LEU A 44 -16.28 -1.21 5.34
N ASN A 45 -16.27 -2.53 5.50
CA ASN A 45 -16.89 -3.21 6.64
C ASN A 45 -18.36 -2.80 6.90
N GLY A 46 -19.14 -2.66 5.82
CA GLY A 46 -20.55 -2.27 5.91
C GLY A 46 -20.81 -0.78 6.19
N VAL A 47 -19.77 0.05 6.21
CA VAL A 47 -19.87 1.51 6.43
C VAL A 47 -19.48 2.24 5.14
N SER A 48 -20.31 3.19 4.71
CA SER A 48 -19.96 4.05 3.56
C SER A 48 -18.81 4.98 3.91
N ILE A 49 -17.78 4.98 3.04
CA ILE A 49 -16.59 5.81 3.19
C ILE A 49 -16.52 6.97 2.20
N ASN A 50 -17.58 7.23 1.43
CA ASN A 50 -17.62 8.26 0.39
C ASN A 50 -17.20 9.64 0.93
N ASN A 51 -17.70 10.02 2.11
CA ASN A 51 -17.46 11.32 2.72
C ASN A 51 -16.32 11.30 3.77
N ILE A 52 -15.60 10.19 3.90
CA ILE A 52 -14.49 10.06 4.84
C ILE A 52 -13.19 10.51 4.14
N PRO A 53 -12.48 11.52 4.69
CA PRO A 53 -11.22 11.98 4.09
C PRO A 53 -10.13 10.89 4.18
N PRO A 54 -9.13 10.89 3.27
CA PRO A 54 -8.12 9.83 3.14
C PRO A 54 -7.48 9.41 4.46
N HIS A 55 -7.03 10.36 5.27
CA HIS A 55 -6.33 10.11 6.53
C HIS A 55 -7.19 9.45 7.63
N LYS A 56 -8.52 9.43 7.46
CA LYS A 56 -9.47 8.81 8.40
C LYS A 56 -10.03 7.48 7.91
N ARG A 57 -9.75 7.06 6.67
CA ARG A 57 -10.26 5.80 6.10
C ARG A 57 -9.59 4.55 6.70
N GLY A 58 -8.43 4.69 7.35
CA GLY A 58 -7.70 3.54 7.89
C GLY A 58 -7.05 2.65 6.80
N ILE A 59 -6.90 3.16 5.59
CA ILE A 59 -6.38 2.45 4.42
C ILE A 59 -4.89 2.76 4.26
N GLY A 60 -4.07 1.72 4.06
CA GLY A 60 -2.67 1.85 3.67
C GLY A 60 -2.54 2.10 2.17
N MET A 61 -1.51 2.85 1.74
CA MET A 61 -1.29 3.10 0.32
C MET A 61 0.19 3.07 -0.05
N VAL A 62 0.51 2.34 -1.13
CA VAL A 62 1.80 2.32 -1.80
C VAL A 62 1.63 2.90 -3.20
N PHE A 63 2.33 4.00 -3.49
CA PHE A 63 2.29 4.68 -4.77
C PHE A 63 3.37 4.14 -5.71
N GLN A 64 3.19 4.32 -7.01
CA GLN A 64 4.10 3.89 -8.07
C GLN A 64 5.54 4.40 -7.87
N ASN A 65 5.71 5.62 -7.38
CA ASN A 65 7.02 6.24 -7.08
C ASN A 65 7.38 6.15 -5.60
N TYR A 66 6.76 5.22 -4.85
CA TYR A 66 6.90 5.01 -3.41
C TYR A 66 6.50 6.20 -2.54
N ALA A 67 6.50 7.42 -3.06
CA ALA A 67 6.15 8.69 -2.39
C ALA A 67 6.78 8.84 -0.99
N LEU A 68 8.02 8.39 -0.81
CA LEU A 68 8.77 8.63 0.41
C LEU A 68 9.13 10.11 0.54
N PHE A 69 9.05 10.64 1.74
CA PHE A 69 9.47 12.01 2.04
C PHE A 69 11.01 12.11 1.98
N PRO A 70 11.59 12.80 0.98
CA PRO A 70 13.03 12.75 0.75
C PRO A 70 13.86 13.46 1.82
N HIS A 71 13.27 14.39 2.55
CA HIS A 71 13.89 15.13 3.65
C HIS A 71 13.83 14.41 4.99
N MET A 72 13.02 13.35 5.11
CA MET A 72 12.86 12.54 6.30
C MET A 72 13.75 11.28 6.24
N THR A 73 14.18 10.82 7.39
CA THR A 73 14.79 9.50 7.54
C THR A 73 13.76 8.39 7.34
N VAL A 74 14.22 7.15 7.25
CA VAL A 74 13.35 5.95 7.21
C VAL A 74 12.43 5.91 8.42
N ALA A 75 12.97 6.13 9.63
CA ALA A 75 12.16 6.12 10.84
C ALA A 75 11.10 7.22 10.86
N GLU A 76 11.44 8.43 10.41
CA GLU A 76 10.49 9.54 10.32
C GLU A 76 9.41 9.29 9.27
N ASN A 77 9.75 8.69 8.13
CA ASN A 77 8.77 8.27 7.12
C ASN A 77 7.73 7.29 7.69
N LEU A 78 8.17 6.32 8.51
CA LEU A 78 7.26 5.37 9.15
C LEU A 78 6.51 5.97 10.34
N SER A 79 7.13 6.90 11.07
CA SER A 79 6.49 7.58 12.20
C SER A 79 5.36 8.52 11.75
N PHE A 80 5.49 9.13 10.57
CA PHE A 80 4.56 10.15 10.09
C PHE A 80 3.08 9.72 10.10
N PRO A 81 2.68 8.54 9.57
CA PRO A 81 1.27 8.10 9.64
C PRO A 81 0.75 7.93 11.07
N LEU A 82 1.63 7.61 12.01
CA LEU A 82 1.30 7.44 13.43
C LEU A 82 1.17 8.80 14.14
N GLU A 83 1.97 9.79 13.74
CA GLU A 83 1.89 11.17 14.22
C GLU A 83 0.57 11.83 13.82
N VAL A 84 0.16 11.65 12.58
CA VAL A 84 -1.16 12.12 12.09
C VAL A 84 -2.31 11.53 12.91
N ARG A 85 -2.13 10.29 13.42
CA ARG A 85 -3.09 9.61 14.31
C ARG A 85 -2.91 9.98 15.79
N LYS A 86 -1.98 10.88 16.12
CA LYS A 86 -1.69 11.38 17.47
C LYS A 86 -1.30 10.29 18.47
N LEU A 87 -0.62 9.24 18.03
CA LEU A 87 -0.09 8.21 18.92
C LEU A 87 1.07 8.76 19.74
N GLU A 88 1.18 8.28 20.98
CA GLU A 88 2.28 8.60 21.90
C GLU A 88 3.64 8.20 21.33
N LYS A 89 4.70 8.94 21.65
CA LYS A 89 6.03 8.75 21.08
C LYS A 89 6.57 7.32 21.28
N SER A 90 6.43 6.77 22.49
CA SER A 90 6.87 5.41 22.82
C SER A 90 6.17 4.35 21.96
N VAL A 91 4.85 4.48 21.76
CA VAL A 91 4.06 3.58 20.91
C VAL A 91 4.49 3.69 19.45
N ARG A 92 4.78 4.91 18.97
CA ARG A 92 5.28 5.14 17.60
C ARG A 92 6.64 4.45 17.39
N GLU A 93 7.57 4.62 18.31
CA GLU A 93 8.91 4.00 18.24
C GLU A 93 8.83 2.48 18.19
N GLU A 94 7.95 1.86 19.01
CA GLU A 94 7.71 0.43 18.99
C GLU A 94 7.11 -0.06 17.67
N LYS A 95 6.06 0.63 17.17
CA LYS A 95 5.43 0.27 15.89
C LYS A 95 6.39 0.44 14.71
N VAL A 96 7.20 1.49 14.69
CA VAL A 96 8.23 1.72 13.68
C VAL A 96 9.28 0.59 13.71
N ALA A 97 9.75 0.18 14.88
CA ALA A 97 10.69 -0.92 15.00
C ALA A 97 10.11 -2.22 14.44
N ARG A 98 8.89 -2.58 14.86
CA ARG A 98 8.19 -3.77 14.35
C ARG A 98 7.97 -3.74 12.84
N ALA A 99 7.57 -2.59 12.28
CA ALA A 99 7.37 -2.45 10.84
C ALA A 99 8.68 -2.58 10.06
N LEU A 100 9.80 -2.08 10.57
CA LEU A 100 11.12 -2.24 9.96
C LEU A 100 11.61 -3.70 10.02
N ASP A 101 11.39 -4.38 11.12
CA ASP A 101 11.75 -5.81 11.28
C ASP A 101 10.93 -6.68 10.31
N MET A 102 9.64 -6.36 10.14
CA MET A 102 8.73 -7.07 9.22
C MET A 102 9.22 -7.10 7.77
N VAL A 103 9.91 -6.03 7.33
CA VAL A 103 10.45 -5.88 5.97
C VAL A 103 11.98 -6.03 5.92
N GLU A 104 12.62 -6.52 7.00
CA GLU A 104 14.07 -6.73 7.12
C GLU A 104 14.92 -5.46 6.90
N MET A 105 14.42 -4.31 7.38
CA MET A 105 15.05 -3.00 7.19
C MET A 105 15.49 -2.32 8.49
N GLY A 106 15.60 -3.05 9.62
CA GLY A 106 15.95 -2.51 10.93
C GLY A 106 17.25 -1.69 10.97
N GLY A 107 18.28 -2.14 10.22
CA GLY A 107 19.57 -1.44 10.12
C GLY A 107 19.54 -0.12 9.33
N PHE A 108 18.42 0.26 8.72
CA PHE A 108 18.31 1.42 7.84
C PHE A 108 17.57 2.61 8.46
N LYS A 109 17.20 2.51 9.74
CA LYS A 109 16.36 3.47 10.48
C LYS A 109 16.78 4.94 10.31
N GLY A 110 18.09 5.23 10.32
CA GLY A 110 18.66 6.58 10.22
C GLY A 110 18.93 7.05 8.79
N ARG A 111 18.75 6.19 7.76
CA ARG A 111 19.03 6.57 6.38
C ARG A 111 17.88 7.40 5.79
N ARG A 112 18.22 8.20 4.75
CA ARG A 112 17.23 8.92 3.93
C ARG A 112 16.93 8.12 2.65
N PRO A 113 15.78 8.34 1.98
CA PRO A 113 15.42 7.65 0.75
C PRO A 113 16.50 7.66 -0.33
N ALA A 114 17.21 8.77 -0.53
CA ALA A 114 18.30 8.86 -1.49
C ALA A 114 19.50 7.93 -1.23
N GLN A 115 19.61 7.36 -0.04
CA GLN A 115 20.65 6.42 0.37
C GLN A 115 20.22 4.95 0.25
N LEU A 116 19.05 4.69 -0.33
CA LEU A 116 18.44 3.37 -0.47
C LEU A 116 18.35 2.97 -1.94
N SER A 117 18.51 1.67 -2.22
CA SER A 117 18.18 1.10 -3.53
C SER A 117 16.66 1.14 -3.79
N GLY A 118 16.23 0.98 -5.05
CA GLY A 118 14.80 0.95 -5.41
C GLY A 118 14.00 -0.07 -4.61
N GLY A 119 14.50 -1.30 -4.48
CA GLY A 119 13.84 -2.34 -3.67
C GLY A 119 13.79 -2.02 -2.18
N GLN A 120 14.84 -1.36 -1.64
CA GLN A 120 14.83 -0.88 -0.25
C GLN A 120 13.80 0.23 -0.04
N GLN A 121 13.69 1.18 -1.00
CA GLN A 121 12.65 2.22 -0.94
C GLN A 121 11.25 1.63 -0.99
N GLN A 122 11.04 0.61 -1.81
CA GLN A 122 9.78 -0.09 -1.90
C GLN A 122 9.42 -0.79 -0.58
N ARG A 123 10.35 -1.53 0.04
CA ARG A 123 10.14 -2.16 1.36
C ARG A 123 9.78 -1.11 2.41
N ILE A 124 10.42 0.05 2.40
CA ILE A 124 10.08 1.15 3.33
C ILE A 124 8.69 1.72 3.03
N ALA A 125 8.31 1.89 1.76
CA ALA A 125 6.97 2.33 1.40
C ALA A 125 5.89 1.33 1.84
N LEU A 126 6.15 0.03 1.69
CA LEU A 126 5.29 -1.03 2.18
C LEU A 126 5.19 -1.00 3.71
N ALA A 127 6.32 -0.92 4.42
CA ALA A 127 6.35 -0.81 5.89
C ALA A 127 5.57 0.42 6.38
N ARG A 128 5.70 1.57 5.69
CA ARG A 128 4.94 2.79 6.00
C ARG A 128 3.43 2.61 5.82
N ALA A 129 3.02 1.90 4.77
CA ALA A 129 1.61 1.59 4.55
C ALA A 129 1.03 0.64 5.62
N LEU A 130 1.87 -0.23 6.21
CA LEU A 130 1.49 -1.24 7.19
C LEU A 130 1.66 -0.82 8.66
N VAL A 131 2.44 0.23 8.95
CA VAL A 131 2.88 0.59 10.31
C VAL A 131 1.74 0.86 11.30
N PHE A 132 0.57 1.25 10.82
CA PHE A 132 -0.63 1.46 11.62
C PHE A 132 -1.63 0.30 11.56
N GLU A 133 -1.21 -0.86 11.01
CA GLU A 133 -1.97 -2.11 10.94
C GLU A 133 -3.33 -1.94 10.22
N PRO A 134 -3.35 -1.47 8.95
CA PRO A 134 -4.57 -1.30 8.18
C PRO A 134 -5.21 -2.64 7.82
N GLU A 135 -6.54 -2.67 7.66
CA GLU A 135 -7.25 -3.85 7.14
C GLU A 135 -7.21 -3.95 5.62
N LEU A 136 -6.99 -2.83 4.93
CA LEU A 136 -6.91 -2.71 3.47
C LEU A 136 -5.66 -1.93 3.07
N VAL A 137 -4.92 -2.48 2.12
CA VAL A 137 -3.78 -1.81 1.48
C VAL A 137 -4.04 -1.68 -0.01
N LEU A 138 -3.87 -0.48 -0.54
CA LEU A 138 -3.95 -0.15 -1.95
C LEU A 138 -2.54 -0.02 -2.51
N MET A 139 -2.28 -0.61 -3.67
CA MET A 139 -0.98 -0.57 -4.33
C MET A 139 -1.13 -0.19 -5.81
N ASP A 140 -0.55 0.95 -6.20
CA ASP A 140 -0.61 1.48 -7.55
C ASP A 140 0.72 1.23 -8.27
N GLU A 141 0.79 0.19 -9.10
CA GLU A 141 1.95 -0.25 -9.88
C GLU A 141 3.28 -0.25 -9.08
N PRO A 142 3.33 -0.82 -7.87
CA PRO A 142 4.47 -0.61 -6.97
C PRO A 142 5.78 -1.27 -7.45
N LEU A 143 5.71 -2.19 -8.43
CA LEU A 143 6.87 -2.92 -8.94
C LEU A 143 7.41 -2.37 -10.26
N GLY A 144 6.73 -1.38 -10.87
CA GLY A 144 7.03 -0.92 -12.22
C GLY A 144 8.43 -0.32 -12.42
N ALA A 145 9.03 0.24 -11.35
CA ALA A 145 10.37 0.85 -11.40
C ALA A 145 11.53 -0.13 -11.14
N LEU A 146 11.26 -1.42 -10.87
CA LEU A 146 12.27 -2.42 -10.52
C LEU A 146 12.74 -3.20 -11.75
N ASP A 147 14.01 -3.64 -11.72
CA ASP A 147 14.51 -4.64 -12.66
C ASP A 147 13.79 -5.98 -12.49
N LYS A 148 13.89 -6.86 -13.50
CA LYS A 148 13.13 -8.11 -13.55
C LYS A 148 13.39 -9.01 -12.33
N GLN A 149 14.66 -9.21 -11.98
CA GLN A 149 15.03 -10.14 -10.89
C GLN A 149 14.53 -9.65 -9.54
N LEU A 150 14.70 -8.36 -9.27
CA LEU A 150 14.22 -7.75 -8.04
C LEU A 150 12.69 -7.72 -7.98
N ARG A 151 12.03 -7.48 -9.12
CA ARG A 151 10.57 -7.52 -9.24
C ARG A 151 10.01 -8.89 -8.87
N GLU A 152 10.53 -9.98 -9.45
CA GLU A 152 10.11 -11.34 -9.13
C GLU A 152 10.28 -11.65 -7.64
N LYS A 153 11.40 -11.26 -7.04
CA LYS A 153 11.63 -11.42 -5.60
C LYS A 153 10.59 -10.66 -4.77
N MET A 154 10.32 -9.40 -5.12
CA MET A 154 9.37 -8.55 -4.40
C MET A 154 7.92 -9.03 -4.53
N GLN A 155 7.53 -9.65 -5.64
CA GLN A 155 6.21 -10.29 -5.79
C GLN A 155 5.99 -11.33 -4.68
N PHE A 156 6.92 -12.26 -4.52
CA PHE A 156 6.84 -13.29 -3.48
C PHE A 156 6.81 -12.69 -2.07
N GLU A 157 7.66 -11.70 -1.79
CA GLU A 157 7.74 -11.07 -0.47
C GLU A 157 6.44 -10.35 -0.11
N ILE A 158 5.87 -9.57 -1.04
CA ILE A 158 4.62 -8.83 -0.81
C ILE A 158 3.45 -9.80 -0.59
N THR A 159 3.32 -10.82 -1.45
CA THR A 159 2.24 -11.81 -1.34
C THR A 159 2.34 -12.60 -0.04
N ALA A 160 3.53 -13.10 0.30
CA ALA A 160 3.75 -13.83 1.54
C ALA A 160 3.45 -12.96 2.78
N LEU A 161 3.82 -11.68 2.73
CA LEU A 161 3.55 -10.74 3.81
C LEU A 161 2.05 -10.47 3.96
N ALA A 162 1.35 -10.22 2.87
CA ALA A 162 -0.09 -9.96 2.87
C ALA A 162 -0.87 -11.14 3.45
N HIS A 163 -0.59 -12.36 3.00
CA HIS A 163 -1.23 -13.59 3.51
C HIS A 163 -0.90 -13.84 4.98
N ARG A 164 0.37 -13.69 5.38
CA ARG A 164 0.79 -13.88 6.79
C ARG A 164 0.08 -12.94 7.75
N LEU A 165 -0.20 -11.71 7.30
CA LEU A 165 -0.86 -10.68 8.11
C LEU A 165 -2.40 -10.69 7.96
N GLY A 166 -2.95 -11.49 7.01
CA GLY A 166 -4.38 -11.52 6.71
C GLY A 166 -4.94 -10.19 6.21
N ILE A 167 -4.12 -9.42 5.48
CA ILE A 167 -4.48 -8.09 4.99
C ILE A 167 -5.18 -8.21 3.65
N THR A 168 -6.25 -7.45 3.46
CA THR A 168 -6.87 -7.28 2.14
C THR A 168 -6.01 -6.36 1.29
N VAL A 169 -5.73 -6.75 0.05
CA VAL A 169 -4.93 -5.96 -0.88
C VAL A 169 -5.71 -5.69 -2.16
N VAL A 170 -5.71 -4.44 -2.61
CA VAL A 170 -6.11 -4.07 -3.97
C VAL A 170 -4.86 -3.59 -4.71
N TYR A 171 -4.44 -4.38 -5.67
CA TYR A 171 -3.23 -4.19 -6.45
C TYR A 171 -3.57 -3.74 -7.87
N VAL A 172 -2.91 -2.71 -8.37
CA VAL A 172 -3.06 -2.23 -9.74
C VAL A 172 -1.78 -2.54 -10.51
N THR A 173 -1.91 -3.17 -11.67
CA THR A 173 -0.80 -3.40 -12.60
C THR A 173 -1.29 -3.45 -14.05
N HIS A 174 -0.37 -3.30 -14.99
CA HIS A 174 -0.57 -3.62 -16.41
C HIS A 174 0.20 -4.90 -16.81
N ASP A 175 0.96 -5.51 -15.89
CA ASP A 175 1.73 -6.73 -16.11
C ASP A 175 0.88 -7.97 -15.77
N GLN A 176 0.64 -8.82 -16.78
CA GLN A 176 -0.14 -10.05 -16.63
C GLN A 176 0.55 -11.06 -15.71
N THR A 177 1.89 -11.11 -15.73
CA THR A 177 2.66 -12.04 -14.89
C THR A 177 2.49 -11.67 -13.41
N GLU A 178 2.57 -10.39 -13.08
CA GLU A 178 2.30 -9.92 -11.71
C GLU A 178 0.90 -10.32 -11.25
N ALA A 179 -0.12 -10.01 -12.08
CA ALA A 179 -1.50 -10.31 -11.76
C ALA A 179 -1.74 -11.80 -11.48
N LEU A 180 -1.23 -12.67 -12.34
CA LEU A 180 -1.44 -14.12 -12.21
C LEU A 180 -0.61 -14.77 -11.10
N THR A 181 0.54 -14.18 -10.75
CA THR A 181 1.44 -14.75 -9.73
C THR A 181 1.05 -14.35 -8.31
N MET A 182 0.54 -13.13 -8.13
CA MET A 182 0.33 -12.54 -6.80
C MET A 182 -1.11 -12.68 -6.28
N SER A 183 -2.09 -12.84 -7.18
CA SER A 183 -3.50 -12.58 -6.83
C SER A 183 -4.30 -13.84 -6.57
N ASP A 184 -5.22 -13.74 -5.61
CA ASP A 184 -6.29 -14.72 -5.43
C ASP A 184 -7.35 -14.55 -6.54
N ARG A 185 -7.54 -13.29 -7.01
CA ARG A 185 -8.48 -12.93 -8.07
C ARG A 185 -7.96 -11.76 -8.91
N VAL A 186 -8.23 -11.82 -10.22
CA VAL A 186 -7.94 -10.78 -11.21
C VAL A 186 -9.23 -10.30 -11.85
#